data_52c07bb88f44a9db23e0d44a5eb16ec3
#
_entry.id   52c07bb88f44a9db23e0d44a5eb16ec3
#
_cell.length_a   1.000
_cell.length_b   1.000
_cell.length_c   1.000
_cell.angle_alpha   90.00
_cell.angle_beta   90.00
_cell.angle_gamma   90.00
#
_symmetry.space_group_name_H-M   'P 1'
#
loop_
_entity.id
_entity.type
_entity.pdbx_description
1 polymer ?
#
loop_
_entity_poly.entity_id
_entity_poly.type
_entity_poly.pdbx_seq_one_letter_code
_entity_poly.pdbx_strand_id
1 'polypeptide(L)'
;MMMNLDELADYEIIIDEDILMSLFKRNGTIDLQDIQKMLDSHKLPKEIRNLLKKIMKMENNETRKLKPIALNNHAKMGLYKKGGVFHNALPLLLESTSIAMDKQERQVMFFNRMNLPNRKMIIVSASANKKLYQGYFPDRRIIFHTIHKAEYQGKVIQYSAHTMSRKCIEQIGADTVFDKIEKITGKIPVISFKMANKGDIYFGKTEGFDEYCGKDIAVVGTPHSKPLFYKLLACELGYIKKNVSYTLNCRRVVRNGYDFKIMSFADPDIQNLQLFLIETDLEKAIGRSRVLRKTCTVYVFSNYPCEQAELIQTEYLPEINDEEEMKCEEIGNA
;
A
#
# COMPACT_ATOMS: atom_id res chain seq x y z
N MET A 1 2.72 2.62 21.23
CA MET A 1 3.60 2.10 22.29
C MET A 1 4.74 1.36 21.61
N MET A 2 5.94 1.92 21.51
CA MET A 2 7.11 1.18 21.02
C MET A 2 7.60 0.28 22.16
N MET A 3 7.30 -1.00 22.09
CA MET A 3 7.93 -1.97 22.99
C MET A 3 9.44 -1.98 22.70
N ASN A 4 10.25 -1.92 23.75
CA ASN A 4 11.67 -2.09 23.65
C ASN A 4 11.94 -3.56 23.26
N LEU A 5 12.41 -3.79 22.01
CA LEU A 5 12.61 -5.14 21.47
C LEU A 5 13.66 -5.94 22.25
N ASP A 6 14.51 -5.28 23.03
CA ASP A 6 15.51 -5.91 23.88
C ASP A 6 14.88 -6.57 25.13
N GLU A 7 13.73 -6.07 25.60
CA GLU A 7 12.98 -6.65 26.72
C GLU A 7 12.27 -7.97 26.35
N LEU A 8 12.13 -8.25 25.05
CA LEU A 8 11.53 -9.51 24.55
C LEU A 8 12.57 -10.62 24.39
N ALA A 9 13.77 -10.46 24.98
CA ALA A 9 14.90 -11.37 24.81
C ALA A 9 14.56 -12.83 25.11
N ASP A 10 13.70 -13.11 26.05
CA ASP A 10 13.41 -14.45 26.55
C ASP A 10 12.05 -15.02 26.14
N TYR A 11 11.29 -14.28 25.28
CA TYR A 11 9.94 -14.68 24.86
C TYR A 11 9.91 -15.20 23.42
N GLU A 12 9.04 -16.19 23.16
CA GLU A 12 8.61 -16.52 21.79
C GLU A 12 7.67 -15.41 21.26
N ILE A 13 7.90 -14.96 20.04
CA ILE A 13 7.10 -13.88 19.45
C ILE A 13 6.03 -14.51 18.55
N ILE A 14 4.78 -14.31 18.92
CA ILE A 14 3.61 -14.65 18.07
C ILE A 14 2.98 -13.36 17.62
N ILE A 15 2.77 -13.22 16.33
CA ILE A 15 2.16 -12.04 15.68
C ILE A 15 0.87 -12.52 15.01
N ASP A 16 -0.25 -12.01 15.49
CA ASP A 16 -1.59 -12.35 15.00
C ASP A 16 -2.07 -11.30 14.00
N GLU A 17 -1.27 -11.05 12.95
CA GLU A 17 -1.63 -10.26 11.76
C GLU A 17 -0.49 -10.31 10.73
N ASP A 18 -0.78 -9.90 9.47
CA ASP A 18 0.27 -9.71 8.47
C ASP A 18 1.13 -8.48 8.80
N ILE A 19 2.36 -8.72 9.24
CA ILE A 19 3.30 -7.65 9.62
C ILE A 19 3.85 -6.88 8.40
N LEU A 20 3.85 -7.48 7.19
CA LEU A 20 4.41 -6.81 6.01
C LEU A 20 3.70 -5.49 5.73
N MET A 21 2.37 -5.44 5.91
CA MET A 21 1.61 -4.21 5.72
C MET A 21 2.08 -3.10 6.66
N SER A 22 2.35 -3.43 7.92
CA SER A 22 2.89 -2.48 8.91
C SER A 22 4.34 -2.10 8.61
N LEU A 23 5.14 -3.05 8.14
CA LEU A 23 6.53 -2.81 7.73
C LEU A 23 6.59 -1.93 6.49
N PHE A 24 5.71 -2.14 5.51
CA PHE A 24 5.64 -1.33 4.28
C PHE A 24 5.16 0.11 4.52
N LYS A 25 4.42 0.37 5.60
CA LYS A 25 4.04 1.73 6.01
C LYS A 25 5.20 2.58 6.54
N ARG A 26 6.39 2.04 6.73
CA ARG A 26 7.58 2.77 7.19
C ARG A 26 8.25 3.56 6.06
N ASN A 27 7.48 4.41 5.44
CA ASN A 27 7.92 5.31 4.38
C ASN A 27 7.69 6.76 4.77
N GLY A 28 8.35 7.66 4.07
CA GLY A 28 8.19 9.10 4.25
C GLY A 28 8.49 9.83 2.95
N THR A 29 8.23 11.12 2.96
CA THR A 29 8.53 12.02 1.85
C THR A 29 9.26 13.26 2.35
N ILE A 30 10.06 13.88 1.48
CA ILE A 30 10.69 15.17 1.69
C ILE A 30 10.67 15.96 0.38
N ASP A 31 10.32 17.25 0.46
CA ASP A 31 10.24 18.11 -0.70
C ASP A 31 11.62 18.43 -1.25
N LEU A 32 11.76 18.48 -2.58
CA LEU A 32 13.02 18.85 -3.25
C LEU A 32 13.43 20.27 -2.89
N GLN A 33 12.47 21.15 -2.66
CA GLN A 33 12.74 22.52 -2.22
C GLN A 33 13.40 22.56 -0.83
N ASP A 34 12.97 21.69 0.09
CA ASP A 34 13.57 21.62 1.43
C ASP A 34 14.97 20.99 1.37
N ILE A 35 15.20 20.02 0.50
CA ILE A 35 16.54 19.49 0.24
C ILE A 35 17.45 20.61 -0.30
N GLN A 36 16.95 21.43 -1.23
CA GLN A 36 17.74 22.56 -1.77
C GLN A 36 18.07 23.60 -0.70
N LYS A 37 17.10 24.02 0.12
CA LYS A 37 17.35 24.95 1.26
C LYS A 37 18.43 24.41 2.21
N MET A 38 18.40 23.10 2.51
CA MET A 38 19.43 22.49 3.34
C MET A 38 20.82 22.53 2.66
N LEU A 39 20.89 22.26 1.36
CA LEU A 39 22.16 22.33 0.59
C LEU A 39 22.75 23.75 0.56
N ASP A 40 21.89 24.77 0.50
CA ASP A 40 22.32 26.19 0.47
C ASP A 40 22.81 26.68 1.84
N SER A 41 22.41 26.04 2.92
CA SER A 41 22.71 26.49 4.28
C SER A 41 24.17 26.41 4.73
N HIS A 42 25.05 25.76 3.98
CA HIS A 42 26.47 25.51 4.31
C HIS A 42 26.74 24.81 5.67
N LYS A 43 25.72 24.48 6.44
CA LYS A 43 25.82 23.89 7.80
C LYS A 43 25.80 22.35 7.81
N LEU A 44 25.63 21.72 6.64
CA LEU A 44 25.56 20.25 6.53
C LEU A 44 26.95 19.61 6.61
N PRO A 45 27.10 18.49 7.34
CA PRO A 45 28.26 17.62 7.21
C PRO A 45 28.49 17.21 5.76
N LYS A 46 29.77 17.07 5.39
CA LYS A 46 30.17 16.74 3.99
C LYS A 46 29.49 15.49 3.45
N GLU A 47 29.35 14.46 4.28
CA GLU A 47 28.74 13.19 3.89
C GLU A 47 27.25 13.37 3.55
N ILE A 48 26.49 14.05 4.43
CA ILE A 48 25.06 14.34 4.23
C ILE A 48 24.89 15.22 2.98
N ARG A 49 25.70 16.27 2.83
CA ARG A 49 25.69 17.13 1.65
C ARG A 49 25.90 16.35 0.36
N ASN A 50 26.86 15.41 0.34
CA ASN A 50 27.13 14.57 -0.82
C ASN A 50 25.96 13.64 -1.15
N LEU A 51 25.31 13.06 -0.14
CA LEU A 51 24.11 12.24 -0.31
C LEU A 51 22.98 13.08 -0.93
N LEU A 52 22.63 14.23 -0.34
CA LEU A 52 21.57 15.08 -0.86
C LEU A 52 21.84 15.56 -2.29
N LYS A 53 23.10 15.91 -2.63
CA LYS A 53 23.48 16.24 -4.01
C LYS A 53 23.30 15.06 -4.97
N LYS A 54 23.55 13.81 -4.54
CA LYS A 54 23.31 12.62 -5.35
C LYS A 54 21.82 12.38 -5.55
N ILE A 55 21.01 12.61 -4.52
CA ILE A 55 19.55 12.52 -4.59
C ILE A 55 19.00 13.53 -5.58
N MET A 56 19.41 14.79 -5.51
CA MET A 56 18.97 15.85 -6.44
C MET A 56 19.29 15.58 -7.92
N LYS A 57 20.27 14.71 -8.20
CA LYS A 57 20.65 14.29 -9.56
C LYS A 57 19.88 13.08 -10.08
N MET A 58 18.99 12.49 -9.29
CA MET A 58 18.19 11.36 -9.75
C MET A 58 17.19 11.77 -10.81
N GLU A 59 16.92 10.84 -11.74
CA GLU A 59 15.90 11.03 -12.75
C GLU A 59 14.48 10.82 -12.17
N ASN A 60 13.48 11.34 -12.90
CA ASN A 60 12.09 11.13 -12.49
C ASN A 60 11.74 9.64 -12.50
N ASN A 61 11.01 9.19 -11.48
CA ASN A 61 10.65 7.78 -11.26
C ASN A 61 11.85 6.83 -11.06
N GLU A 62 13.06 7.35 -10.87
CA GLU A 62 14.22 6.54 -10.52
C GLU A 62 14.12 6.07 -9.06
N THR A 63 14.50 4.80 -8.83
CA THR A 63 14.63 4.21 -7.50
C THR A 63 16.05 3.77 -7.23
N ARG A 64 16.53 3.92 -6.00
CA ARG A 64 17.87 3.50 -5.58
C ARG A 64 17.87 2.89 -4.18
N LYS A 65 18.68 1.84 -3.99
CA LYS A 65 19.09 1.40 -2.67
C LYS A 65 20.03 2.42 -2.05
N LEU A 66 19.88 2.64 -0.76
CA LEU A 66 20.77 3.47 0.04
C LEU A 66 21.52 2.63 1.08
N LYS A 67 22.71 3.12 1.44
CA LYS A 67 23.36 2.72 2.67
C LYS A 67 22.89 3.65 3.79
N PRO A 68 22.16 3.17 4.80
CA PRO A 68 21.73 4.01 5.90
C PRO A 68 22.92 4.67 6.61
N ILE A 69 22.78 5.94 6.95
CA ILE A 69 23.72 6.65 7.82
C ILE A 69 23.18 6.56 9.23
N ALA A 70 23.78 5.69 10.04
CA ALA A 70 23.37 5.53 11.43
C ALA A 70 23.68 6.80 12.22
N LEU A 71 22.62 7.44 12.74
CA LEU A 71 22.74 8.60 13.61
C LEU A 71 22.48 8.17 15.05
N ASN A 72 23.41 8.49 15.96
CA ASN A 72 23.11 8.40 17.38
C ASN A 72 22.14 9.53 17.81
N ASN A 73 21.53 9.39 18.98
CA ASN A 73 20.52 10.32 19.46
C ASN A 73 21.06 11.76 19.57
N HIS A 74 22.33 11.95 19.95
CA HIS A 74 22.96 13.26 20.03
C HIS A 74 23.11 13.91 18.64
N ALA A 75 23.54 13.14 17.63
CA ALA A 75 23.62 13.63 16.25
C ALA A 75 22.24 13.95 15.67
N LYS A 76 21.21 13.14 15.94
CA LYS A 76 19.82 13.44 15.58
C LYS A 76 19.36 14.76 16.21
N MET A 77 19.55 14.93 17.52
CA MET A 77 19.20 16.18 18.20
C MET A 77 20.00 17.38 17.69
N GLY A 78 21.26 17.18 17.30
CA GLY A 78 22.07 18.22 16.67
C GLY A 78 21.52 18.72 15.33
N LEU A 79 20.91 17.82 14.55
CA LEU A 79 20.23 18.19 13.30
C LEU A 79 18.96 19.01 13.57
N TYR A 80 18.21 18.73 14.63
CA TYR A 80 17.02 19.49 15.02
C TYR A 80 17.36 20.86 15.67
N LYS A 81 18.42 20.94 16.46
CA LYS A 81 18.78 22.14 17.22
C LYS A 81 19.44 23.25 16.40
N LYS A 82 19.97 22.96 15.21
CA LYS A 82 20.69 23.97 14.40
C LYS A 82 19.75 24.90 13.61
N GLY A 83 18.76 25.47 14.29
CA GLY A 83 18.10 26.70 13.86
C GLY A 83 17.15 26.58 12.67
N GLY A 84 16.25 25.61 12.64
CA GLY A 84 15.13 25.59 11.68
C GLY A 84 15.51 25.35 10.20
N VAL A 85 16.80 25.13 9.92
CA VAL A 85 17.31 24.89 8.55
C VAL A 85 17.10 23.44 8.09
N PHE A 86 16.89 22.52 9.02
CA PHE A 86 16.78 21.09 8.71
C PHE A 86 15.32 20.64 8.77
N HIS A 87 14.91 19.92 7.73
CA HIS A 87 13.59 19.33 7.67
C HIS A 87 13.47 18.15 8.65
N ASN A 88 12.32 18.00 9.33
CA ASN A 88 12.09 16.93 10.30
C ASN A 88 12.20 15.50 9.71
N ALA A 89 12.00 15.35 8.40
CA ALA A 89 12.16 14.08 7.70
C ALA A 89 13.64 13.72 7.40
N LEU A 90 14.59 14.66 7.57
CA LEU A 90 16.01 14.40 7.25
C LEU A 90 16.60 13.21 8.02
N PRO A 91 16.43 13.06 9.34
CA PRO A 91 16.97 11.89 10.05
C PRO A 91 16.41 10.57 9.52
N LEU A 92 15.12 10.53 9.17
CA LEU A 92 14.48 9.35 8.59
C LEU A 92 15.01 9.06 7.19
N LEU A 93 15.22 10.08 6.37
CA LEU A 93 15.85 9.93 5.06
C LEU A 93 17.29 9.38 5.17
N LEU A 94 18.07 9.85 6.15
CA LEU A 94 19.45 9.36 6.35
C LEU A 94 19.50 7.89 6.81
N GLU A 95 18.49 7.44 7.54
CA GLU A 95 18.35 6.04 7.97
C GLU A 95 17.62 5.16 6.93
N SER A 96 17.23 5.72 5.80
CA SER A 96 16.49 4.96 4.78
C SER A 96 17.35 3.95 4.03
N THR A 97 16.71 2.86 3.61
CA THR A 97 17.34 1.77 2.84
C THR A 97 17.06 1.87 1.35
N SER A 98 16.02 2.59 0.97
CA SER A 98 15.63 2.82 -0.43
C SER A 98 15.00 4.20 -0.60
N ILE A 99 15.17 4.78 -1.78
CA ILE A 99 14.57 6.06 -2.18
C ILE A 99 13.98 5.97 -3.58
N ALA A 100 13.03 6.85 -3.85
CA ALA A 100 12.43 7.05 -5.16
C ALA A 100 12.22 8.54 -5.43
N MET A 101 12.56 8.99 -6.64
CA MET A 101 12.43 10.38 -7.07
C MET A 101 11.08 10.63 -7.76
N ASP A 102 10.33 11.59 -7.27
CA ASP A 102 9.11 12.11 -7.88
C ASP A 102 9.29 13.58 -8.25
N LYS A 103 9.74 13.84 -9.49
CA LYS A 103 9.92 15.22 -9.97
C LYS A 103 8.58 15.91 -10.27
N GLN A 104 7.51 15.16 -10.55
CA GLN A 104 6.18 15.73 -10.80
C GLN A 104 5.59 16.31 -9.52
N GLU A 105 5.62 15.56 -8.44
CA GLU A 105 5.20 16.01 -7.11
C GLU A 105 6.32 16.79 -6.36
N ARG A 106 7.48 16.96 -6.99
CA ARG A 106 8.66 17.66 -6.45
C ARG A 106 9.10 17.14 -5.09
N GLN A 107 9.10 15.82 -4.91
CA GLN A 107 9.46 15.18 -3.66
C GLN A 107 10.35 13.95 -3.87
N VAL A 108 10.99 13.53 -2.79
CA VAL A 108 11.67 12.24 -2.68
C VAL A 108 10.88 11.38 -1.71
N MET A 109 10.50 10.19 -2.13
CA MET A 109 9.97 9.16 -1.26
C MET A 109 11.12 8.30 -0.73
N PHE A 110 11.05 7.89 0.52
CA PHE A 110 12.06 7.02 1.13
C PHE A 110 11.42 5.95 1.99
N PHE A 111 12.14 4.85 2.18
CA PHE A 111 11.70 3.69 2.93
C PHE A 111 12.74 3.31 3.99
N ASN A 112 12.25 3.08 5.21
CA ASN A 112 13.07 2.67 6.35
C ASN A 112 12.79 1.20 6.69
N ARG A 113 13.72 0.31 6.29
CA ARG A 113 13.59 -1.10 6.63
C ARG A 113 13.72 -1.32 8.14
N MET A 114 12.80 -2.07 8.71
CA MET A 114 12.88 -2.48 10.09
C MET A 114 13.57 -3.84 10.20
N ASN A 115 14.59 -3.91 11.03
CA ASN A 115 15.17 -5.19 11.42
C ASN A 115 14.37 -5.74 12.59
N LEU A 116 13.78 -6.90 12.40
CA LEU A 116 13.15 -7.64 13.49
C LEU A 116 14.21 -8.44 14.28
N PRO A 117 13.98 -8.72 15.56
CA PRO A 117 14.90 -9.50 16.38
C PRO A 117 15.29 -10.82 15.69
N ASN A 118 16.54 -11.24 15.81
CA ASN A 118 17.00 -12.52 15.22
C ASN A 118 16.55 -13.71 16.07
N ARG A 119 15.24 -14.02 16.01
CA ARG A 119 14.58 -15.04 16.81
C ARG A 119 13.54 -15.77 15.99
N LYS A 120 13.12 -16.92 16.52
CA LYS A 120 11.95 -17.62 16.02
C LYS A 120 10.72 -16.73 16.23
N MET A 121 9.98 -16.51 15.17
CA MET A 121 8.71 -15.80 15.18
C MET A 121 7.65 -16.64 14.48
N ILE A 122 6.46 -16.65 15.02
CA ILE A 122 5.27 -17.27 14.42
C ILE A 122 4.36 -16.14 13.99
N ILE A 123 4.03 -16.09 12.70
CA ILE A 123 3.12 -15.09 12.14
C ILE A 123 1.88 -15.82 11.67
N VAL A 124 0.73 -15.44 12.20
CA VAL A 124 -0.58 -15.94 11.81
C VAL A 124 -1.25 -14.88 10.97
N SER A 125 -1.55 -15.17 9.72
CA SER A 125 -2.12 -14.18 8.79
C SER A 125 -3.04 -14.84 7.79
N ALA A 126 -4.15 -14.19 7.47
CA ALA A 126 -5.08 -14.62 6.43
C ALA A 126 -4.56 -14.30 5.01
N SER A 127 -3.69 -13.29 4.88
CA SER A 127 -3.24 -12.73 3.60
C SER A 127 -1.74 -12.88 3.33
N ALA A 128 -1.00 -13.67 4.12
CA ALA A 128 0.45 -13.77 3.99
C ALA A 128 0.91 -14.26 2.61
N ASN A 129 1.90 -13.57 2.04
CA ASN A 129 2.50 -13.94 0.76
C ASN A 129 3.96 -14.39 0.96
N LYS A 130 4.22 -15.68 0.73
CA LYS A 130 5.54 -16.30 0.94
C LYS A 130 6.67 -15.56 0.22
N LYS A 131 6.46 -15.17 -1.05
CA LYS A 131 7.48 -14.51 -1.87
C LYS A 131 7.84 -13.14 -1.32
N LEU A 132 6.85 -12.37 -0.86
CA LEU A 132 7.08 -11.06 -0.25
C LEU A 132 7.82 -11.17 1.08
N TYR A 133 7.48 -12.16 1.91
CA TYR A 133 8.22 -12.44 3.14
C TYR A 133 9.68 -12.82 2.85
N GLN A 134 9.92 -13.67 1.85
CA GLN A 134 11.29 -14.04 1.44
C GLN A 134 12.07 -12.83 0.91
N GLY A 135 11.46 -11.95 0.14
CA GLY A 135 12.07 -10.71 -0.34
C GLY A 135 12.38 -9.71 0.79
N TYR A 136 11.48 -9.62 1.77
CA TYR A 136 11.71 -8.73 2.92
C TYR A 136 12.72 -9.29 3.93
N PHE A 137 12.79 -10.60 4.11
CA PHE A 137 13.69 -11.28 5.03
C PHE A 137 14.62 -12.29 4.31
N PRO A 138 15.50 -11.83 3.39
CA PRO A 138 16.28 -12.73 2.54
C PRO A 138 17.24 -13.63 3.34
N ASP A 139 17.70 -13.16 4.49
CA ASP A 139 18.67 -13.89 5.34
C ASP A 139 18.01 -14.80 6.38
N ARG A 140 16.65 -14.92 6.33
CA ARG A 140 15.91 -15.76 7.29
C ARG A 140 15.39 -17.03 6.64
N ARG A 141 15.46 -18.14 7.38
CA ARG A 141 14.74 -19.35 7.00
C ARG A 141 13.25 -19.15 7.29
N ILE A 142 12.43 -19.13 6.24
CA ILE A 142 10.98 -19.00 6.33
C ILE A 142 10.35 -20.36 6.06
N ILE A 143 9.60 -20.88 7.03
CA ILE A 143 8.73 -22.05 6.88
C ILE A 143 7.33 -21.51 6.72
N PHE A 144 6.69 -21.82 5.60
CA PHE A 144 5.37 -21.32 5.26
C PHE A 144 4.36 -22.46 5.24
N HIS A 145 3.34 -22.35 6.08
CA HIS A 145 2.24 -23.30 6.13
C HIS A 145 0.97 -22.64 5.63
N THR A 146 0.31 -23.27 4.69
CA THR A 146 -1.02 -22.85 4.21
C THR A 146 -2.07 -23.76 4.81
N ILE A 147 -3.09 -23.18 5.40
CA ILE A 147 -4.28 -23.88 5.87
C ILE A 147 -5.43 -23.65 4.90
N HIS A 148 -6.42 -24.54 4.89
CA HIS A 148 -7.62 -24.32 4.10
C HIS A 148 -8.36 -23.06 4.61
N LYS A 149 -8.84 -22.23 3.66
CA LYS A 149 -9.64 -21.07 4.01
C LYS A 149 -10.99 -21.52 4.55
N ALA A 150 -11.41 -20.91 5.63
CA ALA A 150 -12.74 -21.12 6.16
C ALA A 150 -13.78 -20.42 5.27
N GLU A 151 -14.94 -21.02 5.10
CA GLU A 151 -16.06 -20.41 4.40
C GLU A 151 -16.69 -19.29 5.22
N TYR A 152 -17.14 -18.24 4.55
CA TYR A 152 -17.87 -17.14 5.21
C TYR A 152 -19.22 -17.61 5.71
N GLN A 153 -19.60 -17.25 6.92
CA GLN A 153 -20.96 -17.44 7.45
C GLN A 153 -21.93 -16.40 6.89
N GLY A 154 -21.45 -15.20 6.65
CA GLY A 154 -22.16 -14.15 5.94
C GLY A 154 -21.96 -14.20 4.45
N LYS A 155 -22.32 -13.12 3.77
CA LYS A 155 -22.22 -13.00 2.30
C LYS A 155 -21.35 -11.82 1.91
N VAL A 156 -20.59 -11.96 0.83
CA VAL A 156 -19.92 -10.86 0.15
C VAL A 156 -20.53 -10.74 -1.25
N ILE A 157 -21.21 -9.61 -1.51
CA ILE A 157 -21.84 -9.31 -2.80
C ILE A 157 -21.00 -8.21 -3.43
N GLN A 158 -20.41 -8.47 -4.58
CA GLN A 158 -19.49 -7.54 -5.22
C GLN A 158 -20.01 -7.02 -6.54
N TYR A 159 -20.16 -5.70 -6.65
CA TYR A 159 -20.46 -4.95 -7.87
C TYR A 159 -19.15 -4.61 -8.58
N SER A 160 -18.83 -5.35 -9.66
CA SER A 160 -17.50 -5.33 -10.30
C SER A 160 -17.46 -4.61 -11.64
N ALA A 161 -18.55 -3.98 -12.09
CA ALA A 161 -18.62 -3.30 -13.37
C ALA A 161 -17.67 -2.09 -13.48
N HIS A 162 -17.43 -1.39 -12.38
CA HIS A 162 -16.60 -0.17 -12.35
C HIS A 162 -15.33 -0.35 -11.54
N THR A 163 -14.24 0.33 -11.96
CA THR A 163 -12.94 0.27 -11.26
C THR A 163 -13.00 0.83 -9.85
N MET A 164 -13.91 1.77 -9.60
CA MET A 164 -14.07 2.47 -8.32
C MET A 164 -12.73 2.99 -7.78
N SER A 165 -11.83 3.41 -8.68
CA SER A 165 -10.59 4.09 -8.33
C SER A 165 -10.89 5.49 -7.78
N ARG A 166 -9.90 6.15 -7.13
CA ARG A 166 -10.06 7.55 -6.70
C ARG A 166 -10.44 8.45 -7.86
N LYS A 167 -9.77 8.28 -9.03
CA LYS A 167 -10.03 9.04 -10.24
C LYS A 167 -11.46 8.81 -10.74
N CYS A 168 -11.92 7.57 -10.77
CA CYS A 168 -13.28 7.21 -11.16
C CYS A 168 -14.33 7.92 -10.28
N ILE A 169 -14.16 7.88 -8.95
CA ILE A 169 -15.08 8.54 -8.00
C ILE A 169 -15.04 10.08 -8.17
N GLU A 170 -13.87 10.67 -8.42
CA GLU A 170 -13.72 12.11 -8.68
C GLU A 170 -14.41 12.53 -9.98
N GLN A 171 -14.26 11.76 -11.05
CA GLN A 171 -14.85 12.07 -12.37
C GLN A 171 -16.37 11.98 -12.39
N ILE A 172 -16.94 10.95 -11.75
CA ILE A 172 -18.41 10.81 -11.63
C ILE A 172 -18.99 11.81 -10.62
N GLY A 173 -18.21 12.19 -9.63
CA GLY A 173 -18.62 12.96 -8.47
C GLY A 173 -19.05 12.06 -7.30
N ALA A 174 -18.43 12.29 -6.14
CA ALA A 174 -18.66 11.46 -4.97
C ALA A 174 -20.15 11.37 -4.57
N ASP A 175 -20.88 12.48 -4.59
CA ASP A 175 -22.31 12.49 -4.25
C ASP A 175 -23.11 11.54 -5.15
N THR A 176 -22.91 11.60 -6.46
CA THR A 176 -23.59 10.73 -7.44
C THR A 176 -23.29 9.25 -7.17
N VAL A 177 -22.02 8.92 -6.90
CA VAL A 177 -21.60 7.55 -6.64
C VAL A 177 -22.27 7.02 -5.37
N PHE A 178 -22.16 7.76 -4.26
CA PHE A 178 -22.65 7.28 -2.97
C PHE A 178 -24.18 7.28 -2.88
N ASP A 179 -24.89 8.20 -3.54
CA ASP A 179 -26.35 8.18 -3.66
C ASP A 179 -26.83 6.92 -4.42
N LYS A 180 -26.11 6.49 -5.43
CA LYS A 180 -26.42 5.23 -6.15
C LYS A 180 -26.16 4.02 -5.29
N ILE A 181 -25.07 3.99 -4.56
CA ILE A 181 -24.73 2.92 -3.63
C ILE A 181 -25.78 2.81 -2.53
N GLU A 182 -26.20 3.92 -1.91
CA GLU A 182 -27.24 3.94 -0.90
C GLU A 182 -28.58 3.41 -1.43
N LYS A 183 -28.93 3.68 -2.70
CA LYS A 183 -30.11 3.10 -3.34
C LYS A 183 -30.05 1.58 -3.51
N ILE A 184 -28.85 1.02 -3.66
CA ILE A 184 -28.64 -0.43 -3.80
C ILE A 184 -28.63 -1.12 -2.44
N THR A 185 -27.94 -0.54 -1.46
CA THR A 185 -27.62 -1.19 -0.18
C THR A 185 -28.54 -0.76 0.96
N GLY A 186 -29.30 0.36 0.78
CA GLY A 186 -29.87 1.08 1.89
C GLY A 186 -28.82 1.87 2.68
N LYS A 187 -29.26 2.50 3.75
CA LYS A 187 -28.39 3.31 4.61
C LYS A 187 -27.63 2.40 5.58
N ILE A 188 -26.41 2.04 5.20
CA ILE A 188 -25.49 1.21 5.99
C ILE A 188 -24.13 1.89 6.14
N PRO A 189 -23.27 1.50 7.10
CA PRO A 189 -21.92 2.03 7.25
C PRO A 189 -21.06 1.80 6.00
N VAL A 190 -20.23 2.79 5.66
CA VAL A 190 -19.39 2.78 4.46
C VAL A 190 -17.91 2.88 4.79
N ILE A 191 -17.11 2.02 4.18
CA ILE A 191 -15.65 2.10 4.16
C ILE A 191 -15.21 2.56 2.78
N SER A 192 -14.46 3.67 2.69
CA SER A 192 -14.03 4.22 1.40
C SER A 192 -12.74 5.03 1.51
N PHE A 193 -12.42 5.81 0.48
CA PHE A 193 -11.30 6.75 0.49
C PHE A 193 -11.62 8.01 1.29
N LYS A 194 -10.64 8.52 2.02
CA LYS A 194 -10.78 9.77 2.79
C LYS A 194 -11.14 10.97 1.89
N MET A 195 -10.64 11.01 0.66
CA MET A 195 -10.89 12.10 -0.28
C MET A 195 -12.37 12.20 -0.70
N ALA A 196 -13.11 11.08 -0.72
CA ALA A 196 -14.52 11.08 -1.04
C ALA A 196 -15.38 11.73 0.06
N ASN A 197 -14.88 11.82 1.29
CA ASN A 197 -15.55 12.41 2.46
C ASN A 197 -16.97 11.87 2.72
N LYS A 198 -17.22 10.62 2.34
CA LYS A 198 -18.51 9.93 2.43
C LYS A 198 -18.45 8.64 3.25
N GLY A 199 -17.26 8.19 3.63
CA GLY A 199 -17.07 6.97 4.43
C GLY A 199 -17.09 7.24 5.92
N ASP A 200 -17.61 6.30 6.68
CA ASP A 200 -17.54 6.27 8.15
C ASP A 200 -16.13 5.91 8.61
N ILE A 201 -15.46 5.02 7.85
CA ILE A 201 -14.04 4.67 8.00
C ILE A 201 -13.35 4.76 6.64
N TYR A 202 -12.02 4.91 6.66
CA TYR A 202 -11.21 5.03 5.47
C TYR A 202 -10.21 3.88 5.32
N PHE A 203 -9.93 3.47 4.07
CA PHE A 203 -8.83 2.55 3.78
C PHE A 203 -7.54 2.99 4.47
N GLY A 204 -6.81 2.04 5.05
CA GLY A 204 -5.60 2.28 5.84
C GLY A 204 -5.82 2.76 7.29
N LYS A 205 -7.07 3.00 7.70
CA LYS A 205 -7.48 3.27 9.09
C LYS A 205 -8.57 2.31 9.57
N THR A 206 -8.58 1.11 9.04
CA THR A 206 -9.58 0.08 9.38
C THR A 206 -9.23 -0.71 10.65
N GLU A 207 -8.04 -0.58 11.21
CA GLU A 207 -7.61 -1.33 12.41
C GLU A 207 -8.27 -0.80 13.68
N GLY A 208 -8.65 -1.71 14.61
CA GLY A 208 -9.19 -1.35 15.93
C GLY A 208 -10.68 -1.00 15.97
N PHE A 209 -11.43 -1.16 14.87
CA PHE A 209 -12.86 -0.90 14.83
C PHE A 209 -13.67 -2.20 14.92
N ASP A 210 -14.24 -2.49 16.07
CA ASP A 210 -15.18 -3.61 16.26
C ASP A 210 -16.65 -3.18 16.17
N GLU A 211 -16.91 -1.89 15.95
CA GLU A 211 -18.26 -1.32 15.89
C GLU A 211 -19.15 -1.92 14.79
N TYR A 212 -18.52 -2.43 13.71
CA TYR A 212 -19.23 -3.02 12.58
C TYR A 212 -19.39 -4.54 12.66
N CYS A 213 -18.97 -5.16 13.76
CA CYS A 213 -19.12 -6.60 13.96
C CYS A 213 -20.57 -7.04 13.82
N GLY A 214 -20.86 -7.91 12.85
CA GLY A 214 -22.18 -8.44 12.56
C GLY A 214 -23.13 -7.46 11.86
N LYS A 215 -22.67 -6.28 11.45
CA LYS A 215 -23.45 -5.32 10.66
C LYS A 215 -23.20 -5.51 9.16
N ASP A 216 -24.23 -5.23 8.37
CA ASP A 216 -24.06 -5.04 6.95
C ASP A 216 -23.27 -3.76 6.70
N ILE A 217 -22.31 -3.80 5.77
CA ILE A 217 -21.43 -2.66 5.42
C ILE A 217 -21.23 -2.58 3.91
N ALA A 218 -20.91 -1.39 3.42
CA ALA A 218 -20.43 -1.17 2.07
C ALA A 218 -18.93 -0.84 2.04
N VAL A 219 -18.17 -1.52 1.19
CA VAL A 219 -16.75 -1.25 0.91
C VAL A 219 -16.66 -0.67 -0.49
N VAL A 220 -16.30 0.61 -0.60
CA VAL A 220 -16.35 1.37 -1.86
C VAL A 220 -14.97 1.82 -2.27
N GLY A 221 -14.44 1.21 -3.30
CA GLY A 221 -13.17 1.61 -3.91
C GLY A 221 -12.20 0.47 -4.15
N THR A 222 -11.30 0.66 -5.11
CA THR A 222 -10.12 -0.18 -5.35
C THR A 222 -8.88 0.55 -4.81
N PRO A 223 -8.29 0.11 -3.68
CA PRO A 223 -7.28 0.87 -2.95
C PRO A 223 -5.90 0.79 -3.58
N HIS A 224 -5.71 1.52 -4.68
CA HIS A 224 -4.39 1.68 -5.30
C HIS A 224 -3.51 2.66 -4.52
N SER A 225 -2.25 2.29 -4.32
CA SER A 225 -1.19 3.23 -3.92
C SER A 225 -0.63 3.98 -5.15
N LYS A 226 0.14 5.06 -4.93
CA LYS A 226 0.85 5.73 -6.03
C LYS A 226 1.81 4.74 -6.73
N PRO A 227 1.95 4.77 -8.07
CA PRO A 227 2.83 3.85 -8.80
C PRO A 227 4.28 3.85 -8.29
N LEU A 228 4.78 5.04 -7.91
CA LEU A 228 6.12 5.19 -7.38
C LEU A 228 6.33 4.46 -6.04
N PHE A 229 5.28 4.33 -5.23
CA PHE A 229 5.32 3.58 -3.97
C PHE A 229 5.55 2.08 -4.22
N TYR A 230 4.88 1.48 -5.21
CA TYR A 230 5.13 0.10 -5.59
C TYR A 230 6.57 -0.10 -6.08
N LYS A 231 7.10 0.84 -6.87
CA LYS A 231 8.51 0.80 -7.33
C LYS A 231 9.49 0.91 -6.17
N LEU A 232 9.20 1.78 -5.20
CA LEU A 232 10.03 1.94 -3.99
C LEU A 232 10.08 0.64 -3.18
N LEU A 233 8.93 0.00 -2.95
CA LEU A 233 8.87 -1.29 -2.28
C LEU A 233 9.52 -2.40 -3.10
N ALA A 234 9.31 -2.44 -4.42
CA ALA A 234 9.98 -3.39 -5.31
C ALA A 234 11.50 -3.22 -5.28
N CYS A 235 11.99 -1.98 -5.23
CA CYS A 235 13.41 -1.69 -4.99
C CYS A 235 13.87 -2.25 -3.66
N GLU A 236 13.08 -2.06 -2.58
CA GLU A 236 13.39 -2.58 -1.24
C GLU A 236 13.44 -4.10 -1.21
N LEU A 237 12.54 -4.76 -1.90
CA LEU A 237 12.48 -6.24 -2.00
C LEU A 237 13.50 -6.83 -2.98
N GLY A 238 14.24 -6.00 -3.72
CA GLY A 238 15.23 -6.45 -4.70
C GLY A 238 14.65 -6.90 -6.03
N TYR A 239 13.40 -6.51 -6.35
CA TYR A 239 12.72 -6.89 -7.59
C TYR A 239 13.05 -5.98 -8.78
N ILE A 240 13.61 -4.78 -8.54
CA ILE A 240 13.97 -3.85 -9.62
C ILE A 240 15.17 -4.36 -10.40
N LYS A 241 14.99 -4.56 -11.69
CA LYS A 241 16.03 -4.95 -12.64
C LYS A 241 16.54 -3.71 -13.41
N LYS A 242 17.81 -3.72 -13.79
CA LYS A 242 18.38 -2.67 -14.64
C LYS A 242 17.76 -2.74 -16.03
N ASN A 243 17.56 -1.58 -16.66
CA ASN A 243 17.09 -1.43 -18.04
C ASN A 243 15.65 -1.95 -18.30
N VAL A 244 14.82 -2.06 -17.28
CA VAL A 244 13.41 -2.41 -17.42
C VAL A 244 12.55 -1.17 -17.14
N SER A 245 11.64 -0.88 -18.06
CA SER A 245 10.61 0.16 -17.84
C SER A 245 9.50 -0.38 -16.94
N TYR A 246 9.19 0.35 -15.89
CA TYR A 246 8.11 0.01 -14.97
C TYR A 246 6.98 1.02 -15.12
N THR A 247 6.28 0.94 -16.26
CA THR A 247 5.08 1.73 -16.54
C THR A 247 3.83 1.00 -16.09
N LEU A 248 2.85 1.76 -15.67
CA LEU A 248 1.52 1.27 -15.27
C LEU A 248 0.60 1.39 -16.49
N ASN A 249 0.13 0.26 -17.01
CA ASN A 249 -0.79 0.19 -18.14
C ASN A 249 -2.02 -0.64 -17.77
N CYS A 250 -3.12 -0.44 -18.48
CA CYS A 250 -4.29 -1.31 -18.36
C CYS A 250 -3.91 -2.73 -18.83
N ARG A 251 -4.11 -3.71 -17.97
CA ARG A 251 -3.77 -5.11 -18.23
C ARG A 251 -4.90 -6.02 -17.81
N ARG A 252 -5.03 -7.11 -18.57
CA ARG A 252 -5.88 -8.21 -18.21
C ARG A 252 -5.14 -9.09 -17.21
N VAL A 253 -5.74 -9.36 -16.07
CA VAL A 253 -5.14 -10.10 -14.95
C VAL A 253 -6.13 -11.13 -14.43
N VAL A 254 -5.63 -12.33 -14.14
CA VAL A 254 -6.43 -13.36 -13.46
C VAL A 254 -6.11 -13.37 -11.97
N ARG A 255 -7.12 -13.17 -11.13
CA ARG A 255 -7.01 -13.25 -9.68
C ARG A 255 -8.26 -13.86 -9.07
N ASN A 256 -8.11 -14.67 -8.03
CA ASN A 256 -9.22 -15.33 -7.34
C ASN A 256 -10.19 -16.09 -8.28
N GLY A 257 -9.66 -16.64 -9.39
CA GLY A 257 -10.43 -17.35 -10.39
C GLY A 257 -11.16 -16.49 -11.43
N TYR A 258 -11.01 -15.16 -11.35
CA TYR A 258 -11.65 -14.22 -12.27
C TYR A 258 -10.63 -13.46 -13.11
N ASP A 259 -11.04 -13.21 -14.37
CA ASP A 259 -10.31 -12.42 -15.33
C ASP A 259 -10.90 -11.01 -15.38
N PHE A 260 -10.06 -9.99 -15.14
CA PHE A 260 -10.49 -8.59 -15.06
C PHE A 260 -9.40 -7.64 -15.56
N LYS A 261 -9.79 -6.42 -15.90
CA LYS A 261 -8.89 -5.36 -16.35
C LYS A 261 -8.50 -4.45 -15.18
N ILE A 262 -7.20 -4.16 -15.05
CA ILE A 262 -6.69 -3.27 -14.02
C ILE A 262 -5.43 -2.55 -14.49
N MET A 263 -5.23 -1.30 -14.05
CA MET A 263 -3.96 -0.59 -14.23
C MET A 263 -2.87 -1.30 -13.44
N SER A 264 -1.91 -1.94 -14.12
CA SER A 264 -0.90 -2.79 -13.49
C SER A 264 0.44 -2.76 -14.22
N PHE A 265 1.46 -3.26 -13.55
CA PHE A 265 2.81 -3.39 -14.09
C PHE A 265 2.95 -4.67 -14.95
N ALA A 266 3.83 -4.61 -15.97
CA ALA A 266 4.16 -5.79 -16.79
C ALA A 266 5.07 -6.77 -16.02
N ASP A 267 5.95 -6.27 -15.15
CA ASP A 267 6.83 -7.12 -14.36
C ASP A 267 6.00 -7.91 -13.33
N PRO A 268 6.05 -9.25 -13.36
CA PRO A 268 5.19 -10.09 -12.53
C PRO A 268 5.46 -9.94 -11.02
N ASP A 269 6.67 -9.55 -10.64
CA ASP A 269 7.03 -9.38 -9.22
C ASP A 269 6.41 -8.11 -8.65
N ILE A 270 6.44 -7.02 -9.42
CA ILE A 270 5.82 -5.75 -9.02
C ILE A 270 4.29 -5.84 -9.14
N GLN A 271 3.78 -6.53 -10.17
CA GLN A 271 2.36 -6.81 -10.30
C GLN A 271 1.84 -7.59 -9.09
N ASN A 272 2.51 -8.69 -8.72
CA ASN A 272 2.11 -9.47 -7.54
C ASN A 272 2.17 -8.65 -6.24
N LEU A 273 3.17 -7.79 -6.07
CA LEU A 273 3.24 -6.86 -4.94
C LEU A 273 2.06 -5.88 -4.94
N GLN A 274 1.73 -5.30 -6.08
CA GLN A 274 0.60 -4.39 -6.25
C GLN A 274 -0.73 -5.08 -5.89
N LEU A 275 -0.98 -6.24 -6.49
CA LEU A 275 -2.21 -6.99 -6.28
C LEU A 275 -2.36 -7.43 -4.81
N PHE A 276 -1.27 -7.89 -4.20
CA PHE A 276 -1.24 -8.23 -2.78
C PHE A 276 -1.66 -7.05 -1.88
N LEU A 277 -1.14 -5.85 -2.15
CA LEU A 277 -1.47 -4.67 -1.34
C LEU A 277 -2.94 -4.26 -1.49
N ILE A 278 -3.47 -4.29 -2.72
CA ILE A 278 -4.89 -3.99 -3.00
C ILE A 278 -5.80 -5.02 -2.30
N GLU A 279 -5.51 -6.31 -2.49
CA GLU A 279 -6.26 -7.41 -1.90
C GLU A 279 -6.28 -7.34 -0.37
N THR A 280 -5.11 -7.13 0.24
CA THR A 280 -5.00 -7.03 1.70
C THR A 280 -5.81 -5.86 2.27
N ASP A 281 -5.83 -4.70 1.61
CA ASP A 281 -6.62 -3.55 2.05
C ASP A 281 -8.12 -3.81 1.89
N LEU A 282 -8.56 -4.47 0.81
CA LEU A 282 -9.95 -4.88 0.61
C LEU A 282 -10.38 -5.92 1.64
N GLU A 283 -9.60 -6.97 1.85
CA GLU A 283 -9.90 -8.02 2.82
C GLU A 283 -9.96 -7.50 4.26
N LYS A 284 -9.08 -6.56 4.63
CA LYS A 284 -9.15 -5.86 5.91
C LYS A 284 -10.44 -5.07 6.06
N ALA A 285 -10.91 -4.42 5.00
CA ALA A 285 -12.17 -3.68 5.01
C ALA A 285 -13.37 -4.63 5.14
N ILE A 286 -13.43 -5.69 4.34
CA ILE A 286 -14.46 -6.73 4.40
C ILE A 286 -14.51 -7.37 5.79
N GLY A 287 -13.36 -7.66 6.37
CA GLY A 287 -13.22 -8.27 7.67
C GLY A 287 -13.76 -7.45 8.84
N ARG A 288 -14.07 -6.14 8.67
CA ARG A 288 -14.62 -5.29 9.74
C ARG A 288 -16.02 -5.74 10.19
N SER A 289 -16.82 -6.29 9.29
CA SER A 289 -18.13 -6.87 9.64
C SER A 289 -18.03 -8.24 10.32
N ARG A 290 -16.83 -8.85 10.37
CA ARG A 290 -16.62 -10.21 10.84
C ARG A 290 -17.43 -11.26 10.04
N VAL A 291 -17.59 -11.04 8.74
CA VAL A 291 -18.35 -11.88 7.80
C VAL A 291 -17.97 -13.37 7.88
N LEU A 292 -16.74 -13.69 8.24
CA LEU A 292 -16.28 -15.06 8.48
C LEU A 292 -17.04 -15.76 9.62
N ARG A 293 -17.52 -15.01 10.62
CA ARG A 293 -18.11 -15.54 11.87
C ARG A 293 -19.51 -15.01 12.15
N LYS A 294 -20.04 -14.16 11.29
CA LYS A 294 -21.34 -13.48 11.47
C LYS A 294 -22.15 -13.54 10.19
N THR A 295 -23.46 -13.72 10.33
CA THR A 295 -24.43 -13.72 9.23
C THR A 295 -24.78 -12.29 8.84
N CYS A 296 -23.82 -11.57 8.26
CA CYS A 296 -24.01 -10.21 7.74
C CYS A 296 -23.67 -10.18 6.24
N THR A 297 -24.03 -9.10 5.58
CA THR A 297 -23.73 -8.88 4.16
C THR A 297 -22.72 -7.76 4.00
N VAL A 298 -21.67 -8.03 3.23
CA VAL A 298 -20.69 -7.01 2.81
C VAL A 298 -20.92 -6.73 1.34
N TYR A 299 -21.28 -5.50 1.03
CA TYR A 299 -21.40 -5.02 -0.35
C TYR A 299 -20.08 -4.40 -0.78
N VAL A 300 -19.41 -4.96 -1.79
CA VAL A 300 -18.14 -4.46 -2.31
C VAL A 300 -18.36 -3.80 -3.67
N PHE A 301 -17.95 -2.55 -3.80
CA PHE A 301 -17.97 -1.80 -5.06
C PHE A 301 -16.53 -1.60 -5.54
N SER A 302 -16.05 -2.53 -6.34
CA SER A 302 -14.68 -2.60 -6.85
C SER A 302 -14.60 -3.60 -7.98
N ASN A 303 -13.81 -3.32 -9.01
CA ASN A 303 -13.53 -4.32 -10.06
C ASN A 303 -12.47 -5.36 -9.66
N TYR A 304 -11.75 -5.16 -8.55
CA TYR A 304 -10.79 -6.15 -8.05
C TYR A 304 -11.53 -7.32 -7.39
N PRO A 305 -11.46 -8.55 -7.96
CA PRO A 305 -12.27 -9.67 -7.47
C PRO A 305 -11.83 -10.10 -6.07
N CYS A 306 -12.75 -9.99 -5.12
CA CYS A 306 -12.54 -10.45 -3.74
C CYS A 306 -12.79 -11.95 -3.64
N GLU A 307 -12.13 -12.62 -2.70
CA GLU A 307 -12.35 -14.04 -2.44
C GLU A 307 -13.76 -14.29 -1.89
N GLN A 308 -14.35 -15.41 -2.28
CA GLN A 308 -15.68 -15.87 -1.87
C GLN A 308 -16.78 -14.84 -2.12
N ALA A 309 -16.56 -13.86 -3.03
CA ALA A 309 -17.57 -12.88 -3.40
C ALA A 309 -18.47 -13.40 -4.53
N GLU A 310 -19.76 -13.12 -4.40
CA GLU A 310 -20.73 -13.24 -5.50
C GLU A 310 -20.61 -11.99 -6.38
N LEU A 311 -20.12 -12.15 -7.63
CA LEU A 311 -19.88 -11.03 -8.53
C LEU A 311 -21.13 -10.62 -9.29
N ILE A 312 -21.47 -9.33 -9.24
CA ILE A 312 -22.50 -8.68 -10.03
C ILE A 312 -21.80 -7.73 -11.02
N GLN A 313 -21.96 -8.00 -12.32
CA GLN A 313 -21.33 -7.22 -13.41
C GLN A 313 -22.28 -6.21 -14.06
N THR A 314 -23.43 -5.97 -13.45
CA THR A 314 -24.41 -5.02 -13.97
C THR A 314 -23.92 -3.59 -13.74
N GLU A 315 -23.98 -2.77 -14.78
CA GLU A 315 -23.71 -1.34 -14.73
C GLU A 315 -24.70 -0.63 -13.80
N TYR A 316 -24.18 0.19 -12.90
CA TYR A 316 -24.99 0.93 -11.91
C TYR A 316 -24.65 2.43 -11.82
N LEU A 317 -23.52 2.83 -12.43
CA LEU A 317 -23.09 4.22 -12.57
C LEU A 317 -23.18 4.68 -14.03
N PRO A 318 -23.23 5.99 -14.30
CA PRO A 318 -23.14 6.50 -15.66
C PRO A 318 -21.79 6.15 -16.29
N GLU A 319 -21.81 5.95 -17.63
CA GLU A 319 -20.59 5.73 -18.40
C GLU A 319 -19.59 6.87 -18.21
N ILE A 320 -18.34 6.55 -17.99
CA ILE A 320 -17.24 7.50 -18.01
C ILE A 320 -16.64 7.43 -19.41
N ASN A 321 -16.63 8.54 -20.13
CA ASN A 321 -15.89 8.69 -21.38
C ASN A 321 -14.38 8.83 -21.06
N ASP A 322 -13.74 7.77 -20.67
CA ASP A 322 -12.30 7.72 -20.40
C ASP A 322 -11.61 6.99 -21.55
N GLU A 323 -11.13 7.75 -22.55
CA GLU A 323 -10.32 7.19 -23.65
C GLU A 323 -9.04 6.51 -23.13
N GLU A 324 -8.59 6.82 -21.91
CA GLU A 324 -7.44 6.20 -21.26
C GLU A 324 -7.78 4.84 -20.61
N GLU A 325 -9.01 4.61 -20.13
CA GLU A 325 -9.42 3.28 -19.62
C GLU A 325 -9.62 2.27 -20.77
N MET A 326 -9.89 2.70 -21.98
CA MET A 326 -10.19 1.81 -23.11
C MET A 326 -8.96 1.32 -23.90
N LYS A 327 -7.79 1.91 -23.72
CA LYS A 327 -6.53 1.41 -24.35
C LYS A 327 -5.87 0.33 -23.49
N CYS A 328 -6.56 -0.79 -23.29
CA CYS A 328 -5.87 -2.00 -22.84
C CYS A 328 -5.09 -2.58 -24.03
N GLU A 329 -3.76 -2.67 -23.90
CA GLU A 329 -2.97 -3.46 -24.83
C GLU A 329 -3.48 -4.90 -24.78
N GLU A 330 -4.04 -5.38 -25.89
CA GLU A 330 -4.24 -6.81 -26.10
C GLU A 330 -2.84 -7.43 -26.10
N ILE A 331 -2.51 -8.15 -25.02
CA ILE A 331 -1.31 -8.97 -25.01
C ILE A 331 -1.60 -10.07 -26.02
N GLY A 332 -1.02 -9.91 -27.22
CA GLY A 332 -1.03 -10.94 -28.23
C GLY A 332 -0.52 -12.24 -27.64
N ASN A 333 -1.31 -13.31 -27.77
CA ASN A 333 -0.88 -14.68 -27.54
C ASN A 333 0.34 -14.95 -28.43
N ALA A 334 1.52 -15.06 -27.83
CA ALA A 334 2.70 -15.63 -28.44
C ALA A 334 3.28 -16.68 -27.49
#